data_9134a1ef1b1992655559739b27fcf60d
#
_entry.id   9134a1ef1b1992655559739b27fcf60d
#
_cell.length_a   1.000
_cell.length_b   1.000
_cell.length_c   1.000
_cell.angle_alpha   90.00
_cell.angle_beta   90.00
_cell.angle_gamma   90.00
#
_symmetry.space_group_name_H-M   'P 1'
#
loop_
_entity.id
_entity.type
_entity.pdbx_description
1 polymer ?
#
loop_
_entity_poly.entity_id
_entity_poly.type
_entity_poly.pdbx_seq_one_letter_code
_entity_poly.pdbx_strand_id
1 'polypeptide(L)'
;VSQPELKQILLTHSMQVRDRALKIVDDHPEWTENQLVDRDFIEEAAMLHDIGILYCDAPRIYCKGPHHYIKHGYLGAELLRKEGLPKHADVAERHTGSGITEEQVIREGINIPVKDYCPRTLEEKIICYADKFYSKSHLGEEVAMAKIRQNIWRYGHDAVVRFDEMCALINEAVDKNN
;
A
#
# COMPACT_ATOMS: atom_id res chain seq x y z
N VAL A 1 16.30 13.33 -3.43
CA VAL A 1 15.43 13.40 -4.62
C VAL A 1 15.64 14.76 -5.26
N SER A 2 16.18 14.78 -6.48
CA SER A 2 16.49 16.02 -7.21
C SER A 2 15.28 16.65 -7.94
N GLN A 3 14.08 16.07 -7.77
CA GLN A 3 12.85 16.51 -8.45
C GLN A 3 11.84 16.97 -7.40
N PRO A 4 11.63 18.30 -7.24
CA PRO A 4 10.74 18.86 -6.23
C PRO A 4 9.29 18.35 -6.35
N GLU A 5 8.81 18.21 -7.60
CA GLU A 5 7.46 17.75 -7.90
C GLU A 5 7.24 16.30 -7.44
N LEU A 6 8.16 15.40 -7.77
CA LEU A 6 8.09 14.00 -7.32
C LEU A 6 8.15 13.89 -5.81
N LYS A 7 9.05 14.66 -5.17
CA LYS A 7 9.13 14.71 -3.70
C LYS A 7 7.81 15.16 -3.08
N GLN A 8 7.20 16.20 -3.63
CA GLN A 8 5.92 16.72 -3.15
C GLN A 8 4.81 15.67 -3.29
N ILE A 9 4.74 15.00 -4.44
CA ILE A 9 3.73 13.95 -4.70
C ILE A 9 3.91 12.79 -3.71
N LEU A 10 5.14 12.28 -3.57
CA LEU A 10 5.43 11.18 -2.66
C LEU A 10 5.06 11.52 -1.20
N LEU A 11 5.48 12.68 -0.72
CA LEU A 11 5.19 13.10 0.65
C LEU A 11 3.69 13.31 0.87
N THR A 12 3.01 14.03 -0.04
CA THR A 12 1.56 14.31 0.12
C THR A 12 0.76 13.01 0.10
N HIS A 13 1.01 12.12 -0.86
CA HIS A 13 0.33 10.83 -0.94
C HIS A 13 0.58 9.97 0.30
N SER A 14 1.84 9.85 0.72
CA SER A 14 2.21 9.05 1.90
C SER A 14 1.57 9.62 3.18
N MET A 15 1.49 10.94 3.35
CA MET A 15 0.80 11.58 4.48
C MET A 15 -0.71 11.27 4.47
N GLN A 16 -1.37 11.33 3.31
CA GLN A 16 -2.79 10.97 3.19
C GLN A 16 -3.04 9.51 3.59
N VAL A 17 -2.21 8.59 3.11
CA VAL A 17 -2.29 7.15 3.46
C VAL A 17 -2.03 6.95 4.95
N ARG A 18 -1.01 7.59 5.51
CA ARG A 18 -0.70 7.57 6.95
C ARG A 18 -1.89 8.05 7.78
N ASP A 19 -2.43 9.20 7.47
CA ASP A 19 -3.52 9.81 8.26
C ASP A 19 -4.77 8.94 8.25
N ARG A 20 -5.09 8.33 7.11
CA ARG A 20 -6.18 7.37 7.02
C ARG A 20 -5.90 6.08 7.79
N ALA A 21 -4.69 5.52 7.66
CA ALA A 21 -4.31 4.31 8.39
C ALA A 21 -4.34 4.52 9.91
N LEU A 22 -3.83 5.66 10.39
CA LEU A 22 -3.89 6.03 11.81
C LEU A 22 -5.32 6.22 12.30
N LYS A 23 -6.18 6.86 11.50
CA LYS A 23 -7.60 6.97 11.84
C LYS A 23 -8.26 5.61 11.99
N ILE A 24 -7.99 4.66 11.09
CA ILE A 24 -8.51 3.29 11.19
C ILE A 24 -8.05 2.64 12.51
N VAL A 25 -6.78 2.79 12.87
CA VAL A 25 -6.25 2.25 14.13
C VAL A 25 -6.89 2.92 15.35
N ASP A 26 -7.05 4.24 15.31
CA ASP A 26 -7.67 5.01 16.40
C ASP A 26 -9.18 4.71 16.57
N ASP A 27 -9.86 4.30 15.50
CA ASP A 27 -11.25 3.81 15.54
C ASP A 27 -11.37 2.37 16.11
N HIS A 28 -10.22 1.65 16.31
CA HIS A 28 -10.14 0.29 16.81
C HIS A 28 -9.14 0.16 17.98
N PRO A 29 -9.39 0.80 19.12
CA PRO A 29 -8.43 0.85 20.22
C PRO A 29 -8.05 -0.55 20.74
N GLU A 30 -8.95 -1.53 20.61
CA GLU A 30 -8.70 -2.92 20.99
C GLU A 30 -7.53 -3.56 20.24
N TRP A 31 -7.18 -3.07 19.05
CA TRP A 31 -6.04 -3.62 18.30
C TRP A 31 -4.70 -3.22 18.91
N THR A 32 -4.60 -2.00 19.42
CA THR A 32 -3.39 -1.54 20.12
C THR A 32 -3.32 -2.06 21.55
N GLU A 33 -4.44 -2.10 22.27
CA GLU A 33 -4.55 -2.65 23.62
C GLU A 33 -4.18 -4.13 23.68
N ASN A 34 -4.56 -4.92 22.66
CA ASN A 34 -4.22 -6.34 22.55
C ASN A 34 -2.91 -6.61 21.80
N GLN A 35 -2.12 -5.57 21.51
CA GLN A 35 -0.83 -5.65 20.80
C GLN A 35 -0.90 -6.32 19.41
N LEU A 36 -2.04 -6.21 18.74
CA LEU A 36 -2.23 -6.71 17.37
C LEU A 36 -1.68 -5.73 16.34
N VAL A 37 -1.62 -4.44 16.68
CA VAL A 37 -1.13 -3.34 15.84
C VAL A 37 -0.22 -2.46 16.68
N ASP A 38 0.94 -2.14 16.13
CA ASP A 38 1.84 -1.10 16.60
C ASP A 38 1.54 0.20 15.84
N ARG A 39 0.98 1.19 16.55
CA ARG A 39 0.56 2.46 15.97
C ARG A 39 1.72 3.28 15.42
N ASP A 40 2.86 3.27 16.11
CA ASP A 40 4.06 4.00 15.67
C ASP A 40 4.63 3.35 14.40
N PHE A 41 4.63 2.02 14.34
CA PHE A 41 5.01 1.29 13.12
C PHE A 41 4.09 1.62 11.93
N ILE A 42 2.76 1.70 12.14
CA ILE A 42 1.80 2.11 11.09
C ILE A 42 2.17 3.49 10.54
N GLU A 43 2.47 4.45 11.42
CA GLU A 43 2.84 5.80 11.01
C GLU A 43 4.09 5.80 10.12
N GLU A 44 5.15 5.13 10.56
CA GLU A 44 6.42 5.05 9.83
C GLU A 44 6.26 4.28 8.50
N ALA A 45 5.64 3.11 8.55
CA ALA A 45 5.50 2.24 7.38
C ALA A 45 4.61 2.86 6.29
N ALA A 46 3.55 3.56 6.66
CA ALA A 46 2.71 4.29 5.72
C ALA A 46 3.48 5.41 5.01
N MET A 47 4.40 6.10 5.70
CA MET A 47 5.25 7.11 5.07
C MET A 47 6.26 6.54 4.08
N LEU A 48 6.65 5.27 4.24
CA LEU A 48 7.71 4.61 3.45
C LEU A 48 7.20 3.64 2.39
N HIS A 49 5.90 3.28 2.40
CA HIS A 49 5.36 2.20 1.56
C HIS A 49 5.64 2.38 0.06
N ASP A 50 5.68 3.60 -0.41
CA ASP A 50 5.82 3.97 -1.82
C ASP A 50 7.23 4.45 -2.21
N ILE A 51 8.22 4.34 -1.32
CA ILE A 51 9.58 4.88 -1.57
C ILE A 51 10.20 4.35 -2.87
N GLY A 52 9.78 3.19 -3.34
CA GLY A 52 10.29 2.57 -4.57
C GLY A 52 9.88 3.28 -5.86
N ILE A 53 8.90 4.20 -5.85
CA ILE A 53 8.53 4.96 -7.04
C ILE A 53 9.71 5.78 -7.59
N LEU A 54 10.68 6.11 -6.74
CA LEU A 54 11.89 6.84 -7.12
C LEU A 54 12.72 6.13 -8.19
N TYR A 55 12.56 4.83 -8.34
CA TYR A 55 13.28 4.00 -9.31
C TYR A 55 12.47 3.67 -10.57
N CYS A 56 11.22 4.14 -10.63
CA CYS A 56 10.29 3.76 -11.69
C CYS A 56 10.16 4.83 -12.79
N ASP A 57 9.69 4.38 -13.95
CA ASP A 57 9.26 5.25 -15.05
C ASP A 57 7.74 5.46 -14.96
N ALA A 58 7.33 6.67 -14.59
CA ALA A 58 5.94 7.10 -14.53
C ALA A 58 5.85 8.61 -14.72
N PRO A 59 5.90 9.10 -15.97
CA PRO A 59 6.02 10.54 -16.28
C PRO A 59 4.89 11.39 -15.69
N ARG A 60 3.68 10.83 -15.55
CA ARG A 60 2.50 11.51 -14.98
C ARG A 60 2.69 11.95 -13.53
N ILE A 61 3.60 11.32 -12.81
CA ILE A 61 3.95 11.64 -11.44
C ILE A 61 5.43 12.00 -11.29
N TYR A 62 6.05 12.45 -12.40
CA TYR A 62 7.44 12.90 -12.47
C TYR A 62 8.50 11.83 -12.12
N CYS A 63 8.15 10.55 -12.13
CA CYS A 63 9.11 9.46 -12.01
C CYS A 63 9.86 9.26 -13.32
N LYS A 64 11.19 9.30 -13.28
CA LYS A 64 12.09 9.18 -14.44
C LYS A 64 13.13 8.08 -14.25
N GLY A 65 12.80 7.05 -13.48
CA GLY A 65 13.65 5.89 -13.29
C GLY A 65 13.56 4.90 -14.47
N PRO A 66 14.42 3.88 -14.49
CA PRO A 66 14.48 2.93 -15.61
C PRO A 66 13.48 1.78 -15.50
N HIS A 67 12.79 1.63 -14.39
CA HIS A 67 11.97 0.46 -14.12
C HIS A 67 10.49 0.69 -14.37
N HIS A 68 9.79 -0.35 -14.86
CA HIS A 68 8.34 -0.32 -14.98
C HIS A 68 7.67 -0.12 -13.61
N TYR A 69 6.60 0.67 -13.55
CA TYR A 69 5.94 1.10 -12.31
C TYR A 69 5.47 -0.06 -11.41
N ILE A 70 5.10 -1.20 -12.01
CA ILE A 70 4.69 -2.39 -11.23
C ILE A 70 5.75 -2.88 -10.23
N LYS A 71 7.01 -2.52 -10.44
CA LYS A 71 8.13 -2.89 -9.56
C LYS A 71 8.29 -2.02 -8.33
N HIS A 72 7.52 -0.92 -8.18
CA HIS A 72 7.78 0.05 -7.11
C HIS A 72 7.77 -0.57 -5.71
N GLY A 73 6.82 -1.46 -5.42
CA GLY A 73 6.74 -2.15 -4.13
C GLY A 73 7.99 -3.01 -3.85
N TYR A 74 8.40 -3.82 -4.82
CA TYR A 74 9.60 -4.64 -4.73
C TYR A 74 10.88 -3.80 -4.58
N LEU A 75 11.06 -2.76 -5.41
CA LEU A 75 12.23 -1.89 -5.36
C LEU A 75 12.31 -1.09 -4.05
N GLY A 76 11.17 -0.63 -3.54
CA GLY A 76 11.08 0.01 -2.24
C GLY A 76 11.48 -0.93 -1.10
N ALA A 77 11.02 -2.18 -1.16
CA ALA A 77 11.37 -3.19 -0.18
C ALA A 77 12.86 -3.53 -0.18
N GLU A 78 13.49 -3.63 -1.36
CA GLU A 78 14.95 -3.84 -1.46
C GLU A 78 15.73 -2.70 -0.80
N LEU A 79 15.31 -1.43 -1.03
CA LEU A 79 15.90 -0.28 -0.37
C LEU A 79 15.74 -0.36 1.15
N LEU A 80 14.52 -0.59 1.63
CA LEU A 80 14.21 -0.62 3.07
C LEU A 80 14.95 -1.75 3.80
N ARG A 81 15.12 -2.93 3.16
CA ARG A 81 15.94 -4.00 3.73
C ARG A 81 17.40 -3.63 3.86
N LYS A 82 17.96 -2.90 2.89
CA LYS A 82 19.34 -2.39 2.96
C LYS A 82 19.52 -1.37 4.09
N GLU A 83 18.48 -0.61 4.39
CA GLU A 83 18.46 0.36 5.50
C GLU A 83 18.16 -0.30 6.87
N GLY A 84 18.01 -1.62 6.94
CA GLY A 84 17.74 -2.34 8.19
C GLY A 84 16.28 -2.26 8.66
N LEU A 85 15.34 -2.02 7.75
CA LEU A 85 13.90 -1.87 8.00
C LEU A 85 13.08 -3.02 7.39
N PRO A 86 13.27 -4.28 7.81
CA PRO A 86 12.64 -5.43 7.14
C PRO A 86 11.11 -5.46 7.28
N LYS A 87 10.54 -5.03 8.40
CA LYS A 87 9.08 -4.96 8.56
C LYS A 87 8.44 -3.91 7.66
N HIS A 88 9.09 -2.74 7.50
CA HIS A 88 8.65 -1.69 6.57
C HIS A 88 8.77 -2.16 5.11
N ALA A 89 9.81 -2.93 4.81
CA ALA A 89 9.99 -3.55 3.48
C ALA A 89 8.83 -4.50 3.12
N ASP A 90 8.35 -5.29 4.09
CA ASP A 90 7.21 -6.17 3.88
C ASP A 90 5.93 -5.39 3.54
N VAL A 91 5.69 -4.25 4.19
CA VAL A 91 4.59 -3.35 3.83
C VAL A 91 4.77 -2.81 2.40
N ALA A 92 5.96 -2.32 2.06
CA ALA A 92 6.24 -1.76 0.74
C ALA A 92 6.04 -2.79 -0.38
N GLU A 93 6.52 -4.02 -0.22
CA GLU A 93 6.40 -5.01 -1.29
C GLU A 93 5.01 -5.63 -1.44
N ARG A 94 4.11 -5.51 -0.43
CA ARG A 94 2.81 -6.17 -0.40
C ARG A 94 1.60 -5.24 -0.53
N HIS A 95 1.82 -3.95 -0.87
CA HIS A 95 0.72 -2.99 -0.97
C HIS A 95 0.14 -2.80 -2.38
N THR A 96 0.80 -3.30 -3.43
CA THR A 96 0.34 -3.10 -4.83
C THR A 96 -1.00 -3.78 -5.08
N GLY A 97 -1.98 -3.02 -5.57
CA GLY A 97 -3.36 -3.50 -5.69
C GLY A 97 -3.91 -3.93 -4.32
N SER A 98 -4.43 -5.13 -4.22
CA SER A 98 -4.79 -5.82 -2.97
C SER A 98 -3.81 -6.97 -2.66
N GLY A 99 -2.61 -6.88 -3.20
CA GLY A 99 -1.59 -7.92 -3.24
C GLY A 99 -1.53 -8.61 -4.60
N ILE A 100 -0.36 -9.15 -4.93
CA ILE A 100 -0.09 -9.91 -6.16
C ILE A 100 0.34 -11.32 -5.72
N THR A 101 -0.39 -12.34 -6.17
CA THR A 101 -0.05 -13.74 -5.85
C THR A 101 1.13 -14.24 -6.68
N GLU A 102 1.82 -15.27 -6.19
CA GLU A 102 2.87 -15.96 -6.93
C GLU A 102 2.38 -16.43 -8.31
N GLU A 103 1.18 -17.00 -8.36
CA GLU A 103 0.57 -17.44 -9.62
C GLU A 103 0.36 -16.28 -10.60
N GLN A 104 -0.03 -15.11 -10.09
CA GLN A 104 -0.20 -13.91 -10.88
C GLN A 104 1.13 -13.40 -11.42
N VAL A 105 2.20 -13.42 -10.62
CA VAL A 105 3.56 -13.06 -11.07
C VAL A 105 3.97 -13.92 -12.26
N ILE A 106 3.72 -15.22 -12.17
CA ILE A 106 4.06 -16.20 -13.24
C ILE A 106 3.17 -15.95 -14.47
N ARG A 107 1.86 -15.92 -14.28
CA ARG A 107 0.88 -15.83 -15.38
C ARG A 107 1.04 -14.57 -16.21
N GLU A 108 1.29 -13.44 -15.55
CA GLU A 108 1.39 -12.13 -16.19
C GLU A 108 2.84 -11.77 -16.58
N GLY A 109 3.81 -12.62 -16.26
CA GLY A 109 5.21 -12.38 -16.56
C GLY A 109 5.75 -11.12 -15.90
N ILE A 110 5.32 -10.82 -14.66
CA ILE A 110 5.77 -9.64 -13.95
C ILE A 110 7.25 -9.81 -13.60
N ASN A 111 8.08 -8.89 -14.05
CA ASN A 111 9.52 -8.97 -13.87
C ASN A 111 9.96 -8.57 -12.45
N ILE A 112 9.57 -9.37 -11.47
CA ILE A 112 9.98 -9.37 -10.07
C ILE A 112 10.24 -10.82 -9.64
N PRO A 113 10.92 -11.09 -8.50
CA PRO A 113 11.08 -12.45 -8.00
C PRO A 113 9.76 -13.18 -7.84
N VAL A 114 9.73 -14.48 -8.20
CA VAL A 114 8.52 -15.30 -8.13
C VAL A 114 8.27 -15.70 -6.68
N LYS A 115 7.31 -15.03 -6.06
CA LYS A 115 6.79 -15.29 -4.70
C LYS A 115 5.46 -14.61 -4.51
N ASP A 116 4.81 -14.84 -3.37
CA ASP A 116 3.59 -14.15 -2.96
C ASP A 116 3.88 -12.75 -2.40
N TYR A 117 3.13 -11.77 -2.88
CA TYR A 117 3.17 -10.36 -2.49
C TYR A 117 1.83 -9.88 -1.92
N CYS A 118 1.08 -10.74 -1.27
CA CYS A 118 -0.17 -10.36 -0.62
C CYS A 118 0.07 -9.88 0.83
N PRO A 119 -0.69 -8.90 1.33
CA PRO A 119 -0.63 -8.46 2.71
C PRO A 119 -0.93 -9.60 3.68
N ARG A 120 -0.11 -9.77 4.74
CA ARG A 120 -0.21 -10.86 5.71
C ARG A 120 -0.64 -10.37 7.08
N THR A 121 0.07 -9.39 7.64
CA THR A 121 -0.25 -8.85 8.97
C THR A 121 -1.43 -7.87 8.90
N LEU A 122 -2.04 -7.61 10.04
CA LEU A 122 -3.11 -6.61 10.14
C LEU A 122 -2.59 -5.22 9.74
N GLU A 123 -1.38 -4.87 10.14
CA GLU A 123 -0.71 -3.61 9.80
C GLU A 123 -0.51 -3.47 8.28
N GLU A 124 -0.05 -4.52 7.61
CA GLU A 124 0.10 -4.54 6.15
C GLU A 124 -1.26 -4.35 5.44
N LYS A 125 -2.32 -5.00 5.94
CA LYS A 125 -3.68 -4.89 5.40
C LYS A 125 -4.26 -3.49 5.58
N ILE A 126 -4.07 -2.88 6.74
CA ILE A 126 -4.54 -1.51 7.02
C ILE A 126 -3.89 -0.52 6.05
N ILE A 127 -2.57 -0.57 5.87
CA ILE A 127 -1.85 0.36 4.98
C ILE A 127 -2.22 0.09 3.52
N CYS A 128 -2.26 -1.18 3.10
CA CYS A 128 -2.69 -1.57 1.75
C CYS A 128 -4.10 -1.07 1.43
N TYR A 129 -5.04 -1.20 2.37
CA TYR A 129 -6.40 -0.68 2.25
C TYR A 129 -6.41 0.85 2.16
N ALA A 130 -5.75 1.55 3.09
CA ALA A 130 -5.72 3.01 3.14
C ALA A 130 -5.15 3.63 1.86
N ASP A 131 -4.13 3.02 1.26
CA ASP A 131 -3.51 3.47 0.02
C ASP A 131 -4.50 3.56 -1.14
N LYS A 132 -5.52 2.69 -1.20
CA LYS A 132 -6.46 2.64 -2.33
C LYS A 132 -7.33 3.89 -2.46
N PHE A 133 -7.47 4.67 -1.41
CA PHE A 133 -8.31 5.87 -1.38
C PHE A 133 -7.65 7.12 -1.94
N TYR A 134 -6.35 7.06 -2.27
CA TYR A 134 -5.61 8.23 -2.75
C TYR A 134 -4.83 7.94 -4.01
N SER A 135 -4.87 8.90 -4.94
CA SER A 135 -4.15 8.83 -6.22
C SER A 135 -2.99 9.81 -6.25
N LYS A 136 -1.84 9.35 -6.70
CA LYS A 136 -0.65 10.21 -6.89
C LYS A 136 -0.81 11.23 -8.03
N SER A 137 -1.75 10.98 -8.95
CA SER A 137 -2.05 11.89 -10.07
C SER A 137 -3.16 12.89 -9.78
N HIS A 138 -3.91 12.72 -8.68
CA HIS A 138 -5.02 13.57 -8.24
C HIS A 138 -4.94 13.76 -6.73
N LEU A 139 -3.89 14.47 -6.28
CA LEU A 139 -3.63 14.73 -4.87
C LEU A 139 -4.78 15.55 -4.26
N GLY A 140 -5.15 15.21 -3.03
CA GLY A 140 -6.20 15.90 -2.27
C GLY A 140 -7.62 15.39 -2.53
N GLU A 141 -7.82 14.48 -3.49
CA GLU A 141 -9.11 13.86 -3.77
C GLU A 141 -9.14 12.43 -3.24
N GLU A 142 -10.22 12.07 -2.56
CA GLU A 142 -10.46 10.70 -2.12
C GLU A 142 -11.16 9.91 -3.22
N VAL A 143 -10.64 8.73 -3.54
CA VAL A 143 -11.20 7.83 -4.56
C VAL A 143 -12.41 7.10 -3.99
N ALA A 144 -13.56 7.20 -4.67
CA ALA A 144 -14.77 6.50 -4.26
C ALA A 144 -14.61 4.97 -4.28
N MET A 145 -15.24 4.26 -3.34
CA MET A 145 -15.16 2.80 -3.19
C MET A 145 -15.45 2.04 -4.49
N ALA A 146 -16.48 2.45 -5.24
CA ALA A 146 -16.81 1.83 -6.52
C ALA A 146 -15.67 1.93 -7.54
N LYS A 147 -14.95 3.05 -7.55
CA LYS A 147 -13.78 3.25 -8.42
C LYS A 147 -12.59 2.45 -7.96
N ILE A 148 -12.37 2.33 -6.66
CA ILE A 148 -11.33 1.48 -6.07
C ILE A 148 -11.54 0.03 -6.53
N ARG A 149 -12.75 -0.52 -6.37
CA ARG A 149 -13.08 -1.88 -6.79
C ARG A 149 -12.88 -2.09 -8.29
N GLN A 150 -13.25 -1.12 -9.13
CA GLN A 150 -13.01 -1.15 -10.57
C GLN A 150 -11.51 -1.17 -10.91
N ASN A 151 -10.70 -0.42 -10.18
CA ASN A 151 -9.25 -0.39 -10.37
C ASN A 151 -8.60 -1.73 -9.96
N ILE A 152 -9.06 -2.32 -8.85
CA ILE A 152 -8.58 -3.62 -8.36
C ILE A 152 -8.99 -4.76 -9.28
N TRP A 153 -10.17 -4.68 -9.91
CA TRP A 153 -10.64 -5.68 -10.88
C TRP A 153 -9.64 -5.92 -12.02
N ARG A 154 -8.81 -4.94 -12.35
CA ARG A 154 -7.75 -5.10 -13.37
C ARG A 154 -6.72 -6.17 -13.03
N TYR A 155 -6.58 -6.49 -11.74
CA TYR A 155 -5.72 -7.56 -11.22
C TYR A 155 -6.45 -8.92 -11.11
N GLY A 156 -7.72 -8.99 -11.54
CA GLY A 156 -8.54 -10.19 -11.54
C GLY A 156 -9.54 -10.27 -10.38
N HIS A 157 -10.44 -11.25 -10.47
CA HIS A 157 -11.51 -11.47 -9.48
C HIS A 157 -10.95 -11.71 -8.07
N ASP A 158 -9.91 -12.54 -7.94
CA ASP A 158 -9.30 -12.88 -6.65
C ASP A 158 -8.73 -11.64 -5.94
N ALA A 159 -8.27 -10.65 -6.70
CA ALA A 159 -7.82 -9.38 -6.13
C ALA A 159 -8.98 -8.60 -5.49
N VAL A 160 -10.17 -8.62 -6.12
CA VAL A 160 -11.37 -7.99 -5.54
C VAL A 160 -11.81 -8.73 -4.28
N VAL A 161 -11.79 -10.06 -4.29
CA VAL A 161 -12.13 -10.86 -3.09
C VAL A 161 -11.19 -10.49 -1.93
N ARG A 162 -9.87 -10.44 -2.15
CA ARG A 162 -8.92 -10.01 -1.10
C ARG A 162 -9.18 -8.60 -0.60
N PHE A 163 -9.53 -7.69 -1.49
CA PHE A 163 -9.89 -6.32 -1.08
C PHE A 163 -11.16 -6.29 -0.24
N ASP A 164 -12.19 -7.04 -0.62
CA ASP A 164 -13.44 -7.14 0.13
C ASP A 164 -13.23 -7.76 1.52
N GLU A 165 -12.34 -8.73 1.63
CA GLU A 165 -11.91 -9.29 2.93
C GLU A 165 -11.24 -8.23 3.81
N MET A 166 -10.38 -7.36 3.25
CA MET A 166 -9.81 -6.22 3.99
C MET A 166 -10.89 -5.21 4.41
N CYS A 167 -11.86 -4.93 3.54
CA CYS A 167 -13.00 -4.06 3.88
C CYS A 167 -13.80 -4.63 5.05
N ALA A 168 -14.13 -5.92 5.01
CA ALA A 168 -14.88 -6.60 6.07
C ALA A 168 -14.10 -6.58 7.39
N LEU A 169 -12.80 -6.87 7.35
CA LEU A 169 -11.95 -6.87 8.53
C LEU A 169 -11.92 -5.49 9.23
N ILE A 170 -11.84 -4.42 8.46
CA ILE A 170 -11.77 -3.04 8.97
C ILE A 170 -13.14 -2.56 9.44
N ASN A 171 -14.24 -2.92 8.77
CA ASN A 171 -15.59 -2.47 9.09
C ASN A 171 -16.28 -3.34 10.14
N GLU A 172 -16.00 -4.64 10.24
CA GLU A 172 -16.60 -5.54 11.23
C GLU A 172 -16.32 -5.13 12.68
N ALA A 173 -15.17 -4.47 12.93
CA ALA A 173 -14.86 -3.99 14.27
C ALA A 173 -15.65 -2.73 14.64
N VAL A 174 -16.06 -1.91 13.66
CA VAL A 174 -16.94 -0.74 13.89
C VAL A 174 -18.35 -1.17 14.31
N ASP A 175 -18.88 -2.24 13.70
CA ASP A 175 -20.25 -2.73 13.99
C ASP A 175 -20.39 -3.44 15.34
N LYS A 176 -19.27 -3.87 15.96
CA LYS A 176 -19.30 -4.52 17.28
C LYS A 176 -19.37 -3.55 18.46
N ASN A 177 -19.15 -2.24 18.20
CA ASN A 177 -19.16 -1.18 19.23
C ASN A 177 -20.41 -0.29 19.17
N ASN A 178 -21.42 -0.64 18.39
CA ASN A 178 -22.77 -0.10 18.39
C ASN A 178 -23.72 -1.13 19.00
#